data_aa2c7c18c9945346976d03084f640166
#
_entry.id   aa2c7c18c9945346976d03084f640166
#
_cell.length_a   1.000
_cell.length_b   1.000
_cell.length_c   1.000
_cell.angle_alpha   90.00
_cell.angle_beta   90.00
_cell.angle_gamma   90.00
#
_symmetry.space_group_name_H-M   'P 1'
#
loop_
_entity.id
_entity.type
_entity.pdbx_description
1 polymer ?
#
loop_
_entity_poly.entity_id
_entity_poly.type
_entity_poly.pdbx_seq_one_letter_code
_entity_poly.pdbx_strand_id
1 'polypeptide(L)'
;MKGVFWNCNGLGDPKKFKFLSDLTLEKNLDFIALSETGRGECTQVFLKNLCGGKDFLWHVKPPRGRSRGMLLGINLLTFDIGEIEEGEFFVKFKIRNKDDGFQWLLVSVYGAAQPSFKESFLTELAHLCAKESLPMILGGDFNIIRGQGRKATLITMTDGHFFSMLS
;
A
#
# COMPACT_ATOMS: atom_id res chain seq x y z
N MET A 1 -14.44 3.71 3.86
CA MET A 1 -13.19 3.32 3.12
C MET A 1 -12.65 2.02 3.71
N LYS A 2 -12.17 1.10 2.85
CA LYS A 2 -11.56 -0.18 3.23
C LYS A 2 -10.32 -0.42 2.40
N GLY A 3 -9.24 -0.86 2.99
CA GLY A 3 -8.00 -1.14 2.26
C GLY A 3 -7.13 -2.19 2.94
N VAL A 4 -6.15 -2.68 2.22
CA VAL A 4 -5.22 -3.70 2.71
C VAL A 4 -3.77 -3.25 2.51
N PHE A 5 -2.95 -3.42 3.54
CA PHE A 5 -1.50 -3.44 3.46
C PHE A 5 -1.03 -4.89 3.66
N TRP A 6 -0.24 -5.39 2.73
CA TRP A 6 0.22 -6.78 2.78
C TRP A 6 1.66 -6.94 2.29
N ASN A 7 2.53 -7.45 3.15
CA ASN A 7 3.82 -7.98 2.72
C ASN A 7 3.58 -9.38 2.12
N CYS A 8 3.51 -9.44 0.80
CA CYS A 8 3.11 -10.65 0.10
C CYS A 8 4.26 -11.64 -0.15
N ASN A 9 5.52 -11.24 0.08
CA ASN A 9 6.70 -12.09 -0.18
C ASN A 9 6.63 -12.80 -1.55
N GLY A 10 6.47 -12.00 -2.59
CA GLY A 10 6.32 -12.43 -3.97
C GLY A 10 4.88 -12.72 -4.39
N LEU A 11 4.50 -12.19 -5.54
CA LEU A 11 3.20 -12.41 -6.19
C LEU A 11 3.24 -13.53 -7.24
N GLY A 12 4.21 -14.43 -7.16
CA GLY A 12 4.34 -15.56 -8.10
C GLY A 12 3.38 -16.71 -7.83
N ASP A 13 2.89 -16.85 -6.60
CA ASP A 13 1.98 -17.92 -6.21
C ASP A 13 0.52 -17.59 -6.63
N PRO A 14 -0.11 -18.41 -7.50
CA PRO A 14 -1.48 -18.22 -7.93
C PRO A 14 -2.50 -18.17 -6.77
N LYS A 15 -2.22 -18.85 -5.66
CA LYS A 15 -3.11 -18.84 -4.47
C LYS A 15 -3.15 -17.48 -3.81
N LYS A 16 -2.01 -16.79 -3.72
CA LYS A 16 -1.94 -15.42 -3.19
C LYS A 16 -2.70 -14.43 -4.07
N PHE A 17 -2.54 -14.58 -5.37
CA PHE A 17 -3.25 -13.80 -6.35
C PHE A 17 -4.77 -13.97 -6.21
N LYS A 18 -5.25 -15.22 -6.20
CA LYS A 18 -6.66 -15.53 -6.02
C LYS A 18 -7.19 -14.99 -4.70
N PHE A 19 -6.46 -15.19 -3.61
CA PHE A 19 -6.84 -14.68 -2.28
C PHE A 19 -7.06 -13.17 -2.31
N LEU A 20 -6.16 -12.40 -2.93
CA LEU A 20 -6.28 -10.94 -2.98
C LEU A 20 -7.45 -10.49 -3.86
N SER A 21 -7.65 -11.15 -5.00
CA SER A 21 -8.80 -10.90 -5.88
C SER A 21 -10.12 -11.17 -5.18
N ASP A 22 -10.24 -12.31 -4.50
CA ASP A 22 -11.44 -12.70 -3.74
C ASP A 22 -11.68 -11.70 -2.59
N LEU A 23 -10.62 -11.34 -1.84
CA LEU A 23 -10.69 -10.36 -0.76
C LEU A 23 -11.16 -8.99 -1.26
N THR A 24 -10.66 -8.56 -2.41
CA THR A 24 -11.03 -7.27 -3.02
C THR A 24 -12.51 -7.21 -3.37
N LEU A 25 -13.05 -8.31 -3.89
CA LEU A 25 -14.47 -8.41 -4.22
C LEU A 25 -15.34 -8.53 -2.96
N GLU A 26 -14.99 -9.44 -2.04
CA GLU A 26 -15.75 -9.71 -0.84
C GLU A 26 -15.83 -8.50 0.09
N LYS A 27 -14.71 -7.84 0.34
CA LYS A 27 -14.63 -6.68 1.26
C LYS A 27 -14.89 -5.35 0.57
N ASN A 28 -15.00 -5.34 -0.75
CA ASN A 28 -15.14 -4.12 -1.56
C ASN A 28 -13.99 -3.13 -1.29
N LEU A 29 -12.74 -3.59 -1.48
CA LEU A 29 -11.57 -2.77 -1.17
C LEU A 29 -11.51 -1.51 -2.03
N ASP A 30 -11.09 -0.42 -1.39
CA ASP A 30 -10.87 0.89 -1.99
C ASP A 30 -9.40 1.14 -2.31
N PHE A 31 -8.48 0.48 -1.58
CA PHE A 31 -7.06 0.48 -1.92
C PHE A 31 -6.38 -0.85 -1.58
N ILE A 32 -5.28 -1.11 -2.28
CA ILE A 32 -4.44 -2.31 -2.12
C ILE A 32 -2.99 -1.85 -2.11
N ALA A 33 -2.27 -2.07 -1.02
CA ALA A 33 -0.86 -1.73 -0.87
C ALA A 33 -0.05 -2.99 -0.58
N LEU A 34 0.80 -3.38 -1.53
CA LEU A 34 1.60 -4.58 -1.45
C LEU A 34 3.09 -4.24 -1.35
N SER A 35 3.79 -4.91 -0.47
CA SER A 35 5.25 -4.89 -0.40
C SER A 35 5.83 -6.28 -0.69
N GLU A 36 7.11 -6.33 -1.04
CA GLU A 36 7.82 -7.52 -1.49
C GLU A 36 7.13 -8.24 -2.66
N THR A 37 6.71 -7.49 -3.67
CA THR A 37 6.00 -8.08 -4.82
C THR A 37 6.87 -9.02 -5.65
N GLY A 38 8.19 -8.79 -5.65
CA GLY A 38 9.16 -9.54 -6.45
C GLY A 38 9.00 -9.34 -7.96
N ARG A 39 8.22 -8.34 -8.39
CA ARG A 39 7.92 -8.05 -9.80
C ARG A 39 8.42 -6.68 -10.19
N GLY A 40 9.18 -6.63 -11.28
CA GLY A 40 9.61 -5.35 -11.90
C GLY A 40 8.55 -4.77 -12.82
N GLU A 41 7.77 -5.63 -13.46
CA GLU A 41 6.72 -5.25 -14.39
C GLU A 41 5.43 -6.00 -14.10
N CYS A 42 4.32 -5.31 -14.30
CA CYS A 42 2.99 -5.86 -14.18
C CYS A 42 2.17 -5.52 -15.43
N THR A 43 1.64 -6.52 -16.11
CA THR A 43 0.75 -6.29 -17.26
C THR A 43 -0.59 -5.73 -16.81
N GLN A 44 -1.26 -4.96 -17.66
CA GLN A 44 -2.60 -4.43 -17.38
C GLN A 44 -3.61 -5.55 -17.05
N VAL A 45 -3.51 -6.69 -17.74
CA VAL A 45 -4.38 -7.86 -17.48
C VAL A 45 -4.13 -8.41 -16.08
N PHE A 46 -2.86 -8.52 -15.65
CA PHE A 46 -2.49 -8.95 -14.31
C PHE A 46 -3.08 -8.01 -13.25
N LEU A 47 -2.88 -6.70 -13.41
CA LEU A 47 -3.35 -5.67 -12.48
C LEU A 47 -4.88 -5.65 -12.39
N LYS A 48 -5.57 -5.73 -13.53
CA LYS A 48 -7.05 -5.78 -13.57
C LYS A 48 -7.61 -7.01 -12.86
N ASN A 49 -6.98 -8.16 -13.04
CA ASN A 49 -7.41 -9.38 -12.37
C ASN A 49 -7.11 -9.34 -10.86
N LEU A 50 -6.02 -8.69 -10.46
CA LEU A 50 -5.62 -8.56 -9.04
C LEU A 50 -6.69 -7.82 -8.21
N CYS A 51 -7.36 -6.84 -8.80
CA CYS A 51 -8.45 -6.09 -8.16
C CYS A 51 -9.85 -6.63 -8.49
N GLY A 52 -9.96 -7.87 -8.96
CA GLY A 52 -11.26 -8.47 -9.30
C GLY A 52 -12.00 -7.77 -10.44
N GLY A 53 -11.27 -7.18 -11.39
CA GLY A 53 -11.84 -6.49 -12.55
C GLY A 53 -12.31 -5.06 -12.29
N LYS A 54 -12.18 -4.55 -11.08
CA LYS A 54 -12.52 -3.16 -10.73
C LYS A 54 -11.60 -2.16 -11.41
N ASP A 55 -12.03 -0.91 -11.47
CA ASP A 55 -11.25 0.19 -12.03
C ASP A 55 -10.30 0.78 -10.98
N PHE A 56 -9.05 0.31 -11.02
CA PHE A 56 -7.98 0.76 -10.13
C PHE A 56 -6.88 1.46 -10.92
N LEU A 57 -6.41 2.59 -10.39
CA LEU A 57 -5.11 3.14 -10.78
C LEU A 57 -4.03 2.40 -10.00
N TRP A 58 -3.01 1.91 -10.73
CA TRP A 58 -1.90 1.18 -10.15
C TRP A 58 -0.58 1.92 -10.33
N HIS A 59 0.20 1.95 -9.28
CA HIS A 59 1.58 2.42 -9.29
C HIS A 59 2.51 1.28 -8.91
N VAL A 60 3.48 1.00 -9.78
CA VAL A 60 4.47 -0.06 -9.61
C VAL A 60 5.81 0.58 -9.28
N LYS A 61 6.32 0.34 -8.08
CA LYS A 61 7.70 0.63 -7.71
C LYS A 61 8.50 -0.65 -7.86
N PRO A 62 9.36 -0.75 -8.90
CA PRO A 62 10.08 -1.98 -9.20
C PRO A 62 11.12 -2.31 -8.10
N PRO A 63 11.52 -3.58 -7.99
CA PRO A 63 12.65 -3.96 -7.15
C PRO A 63 13.91 -3.19 -7.55
N ARG A 64 14.56 -2.55 -6.58
CA ARG A 64 15.85 -1.88 -6.77
C ARG A 64 16.74 -2.15 -5.57
N GLY A 65 17.96 -2.60 -5.83
CA GLY A 65 18.92 -2.92 -4.78
C GLY A 65 18.34 -3.93 -3.79
N ARG A 66 17.95 -3.45 -2.61
CA ARG A 66 17.42 -4.26 -1.51
C ARG A 66 15.89 -4.25 -1.43
N SER A 67 15.23 -3.32 -2.11
CA SER A 67 13.77 -3.30 -2.18
C SER A 67 13.30 -4.42 -3.09
N ARG A 68 12.35 -5.21 -2.59
CA ARG A 68 11.73 -6.31 -3.36
C ARG A 68 10.50 -5.85 -4.14
N GLY A 69 10.34 -4.53 -4.28
CA GLY A 69 9.26 -3.89 -5.04
C GLY A 69 7.98 -3.68 -4.24
N MET A 70 7.25 -2.66 -4.64
CA MET A 70 5.95 -2.29 -4.07
C MET A 70 4.92 -2.10 -5.18
N LEU A 71 3.66 -2.32 -4.85
CA LEU A 71 2.54 -2.12 -5.75
C LEU A 71 1.41 -1.47 -4.97
N LEU A 72 0.98 -0.29 -5.40
CA LEU A 72 -0.10 0.46 -4.77
C LEU A 72 -1.23 0.69 -5.76
N GLY A 73 -2.43 0.23 -5.42
CA GLY A 73 -3.63 0.36 -6.22
C GLY A 73 -4.73 1.11 -5.51
N ILE A 74 -5.43 2.00 -6.23
CA ILE A 74 -6.52 2.84 -5.73
C ILE A 74 -7.73 2.73 -6.61
N ASN A 75 -8.89 2.54 -6.02
CA ASN A 75 -10.18 2.45 -6.69
C ASN A 75 -10.61 3.83 -7.24
N LEU A 76 -10.65 3.94 -8.56
CA LEU A 76 -11.03 5.18 -9.24
C LEU A 76 -12.52 5.50 -9.20
N LEU A 77 -13.36 4.57 -8.76
CA LEU A 77 -14.78 4.87 -8.53
C LEU A 77 -14.99 5.71 -7.28
N THR A 78 -14.13 5.54 -6.28
CA THR A 78 -14.25 6.19 -4.95
C THR A 78 -13.38 7.44 -4.86
N PHE A 79 -12.20 7.44 -5.52
CA PHE A 79 -11.18 8.47 -5.32
C PHE A 79 -10.68 9.09 -6.62
N ASP A 80 -10.30 10.36 -6.52
CA ASP A 80 -9.42 11.03 -7.47
C ASP A 80 -7.98 10.98 -6.92
N ILE A 81 -7.02 10.77 -7.82
CA ILE A 81 -5.61 10.72 -7.49
C ILE A 81 -4.94 11.98 -7.98
N GLY A 82 -4.25 12.65 -7.06
CA GLY A 82 -3.40 13.80 -7.36
C GLY A 82 -1.95 13.40 -7.58
N GLU A 83 -1.05 14.00 -6.79
CA GLU A 83 0.38 13.73 -6.86
C GLU A 83 0.74 12.33 -6.34
N ILE A 84 1.68 11.68 -7.05
CA ILE A 84 2.32 10.43 -6.63
C ILE A 84 3.80 10.75 -6.35
N GLU A 85 4.29 10.41 -5.17
CA GLU A 85 5.69 10.59 -4.77
C GLU A 85 6.29 9.25 -4.34
N GLU A 86 7.49 8.96 -4.86
CA GLU A 86 8.30 7.82 -4.42
C GLU A 86 9.48 8.29 -3.58
N GLY A 87 9.61 7.77 -2.36
CA GLY A 87 10.83 7.81 -1.59
C GLY A 87 11.66 6.54 -1.76
N GLU A 88 12.72 6.39 -1.01
CA GLU A 88 13.47 5.12 -0.97
C GLU A 88 12.61 4.01 -0.35
N PHE A 89 11.95 4.31 0.76
CA PHE A 89 11.21 3.35 1.58
C PHE A 89 9.69 3.48 1.51
N PHE A 90 9.15 4.39 0.70
CA PHE A 90 7.69 4.59 0.60
C PHE A 90 7.21 4.87 -0.82
N VAL A 91 5.91 4.73 -1.00
CA VAL A 91 5.12 5.29 -2.10
C VAL A 91 3.97 6.06 -1.47
N LYS A 92 3.80 7.33 -1.84
CA LYS A 92 2.75 8.23 -1.35
C LYS A 92 1.81 8.62 -2.48
N PHE A 93 0.51 8.54 -2.22
CA PHE A 93 -0.53 9.10 -3.07
C PHE A 93 -1.25 10.22 -2.35
N LYS A 94 -1.42 11.36 -3.02
CA LYS A 94 -2.37 12.38 -2.61
C LYS A 94 -3.74 12.00 -3.16
N ILE A 95 -4.70 11.82 -2.28
CA ILE A 95 -6.03 11.30 -2.58
C ILE A 95 -7.09 12.34 -2.25
N ARG A 96 -8.13 12.40 -3.06
CA ARG A 96 -9.34 13.17 -2.81
C ARG A 96 -10.55 12.25 -2.92
N ASN A 97 -11.37 12.23 -1.90
CA ASN A 97 -12.66 11.55 -1.94
C ASN A 97 -13.59 12.23 -2.95
N LYS A 98 -14.29 11.44 -3.76
CA LYS A 98 -15.22 11.97 -4.75
C LYS A 98 -16.54 12.47 -4.14
N ASP A 99 -16.96 11.88 -3.03
CA ASP A 99 -18.22 12.15 -2.37
C ASP A 99 -18.23 13.47 -1.58
N ASP A 100 -17.18 13.73 -0.80
CA ASP A 100 -17.09 14.89 0.11
C ASP A 100 -15.95 15.86 -0.22
N GLY A 101 -15.08 15.51 -1.17
CA GLY A 101 -13.91 16.29 -1.57
C GLY A 101 -12.76 16.30 -0.56
N PHE A 102 -12.84 15.53 0.52
CA PHE A 102 -11.82 15.44 1.54
C PHE A 102 -10.48 14.96 0.97
N GLN A 103 -9.40 15.69 1.31
CA GLN A 103 -8.05 15.38 0.84
C GLN A 103 -7.20 14.76 1.95
N TRP A 104 -6.46 13.71 1.60
CA TRP A 104 -5.60 12.97 2.51
C TRP A 104 -4.47 12.26 1.76
N LEU A 105 -3.54 11.69 2.49
CA LEU A 105 -2.39 10.97 1.96
C LEU A 105 -2.47 9.50 2.30
N LEU A 106 -2.27 8.64 1.30
CA LEU A 106 -2.02 7.21 1.50
C LEU A 106 -0.53 6.96 1.31
N VAL A 107 0.12 6.44 2.33
CA VAL A 107 1.55 6.12 2.30
C VAL A 107 1.74 4.64 2.57
N SER A 108 2.22 3.94 1.55
CA SER A 108 2.66 2.57 1.68
C SER A 108 4.15 2.54 2.00
N VAL A 109 4.52 1.86 3.07
CA VAL A 109 5.89 1.80 3.60
C VAL A 109 6.46 0.40 3.45
N TYR A 110 7.72 0.34 3.03
CA TYR A 110 8.54 -0.87 3.09
C TYR A 110 9.89 -0.50 3.72
N GLY A 111 9.95 -0.66 5.04
CA GLY A 111 11.09 -0.27 5.86
C GLY A 111 12.33 -1.13 5.67
N ALA A 112 13.45 -0.61 6.13
CA ALA A 112 14.73 -1.27 6.01
C ALA A 112 14.81 -2.55 6.86
N ALA A 113 15.00 -3.68 6.22
CA ALA A 113 15.22 -4.97 6.91
C ALA A 113 16.60 -5.05 7.57
N GLN A 114 17.60 -4.32 7.03
CA GLN A 114 18.97 -4.34 7.54
C GLN A 114 19.21 -3.22 8.55
N PRO A 115 19.90 -3.50 9.68
CA PRO A 115 20.15 -2.51 10.71
C PRO A 115 20.84 -1.23 10.24
N SER A 116 21.77 -1.34 9.27
CA SER A 116 22.54 -0.21 8.73
C SER A 116 21.70 0.84 7.97
N PHE A 117 20.47 0.51 7.59
CA PHE A 117 19.57 1.43 6.87
C PHE A 117 18.37 1.88 7.70
N LYS A 118 18.27 1.45 8.94
CA LYS A 118 17.15 1.85 9.83
C LYS A 118 17.13 3.33 10.10
N GLU A 119 18.30 3.94 10.27
CA GLU A 119 18.41 5.38 10.49
C GLU A 119 17.95 6.17 9.26
N SER A 120 18.42 5.80 8.06
CA SER A 120 17.98 6.42 6.80
C SER A 120 16.47 6.27 6.60
N PHE A 121 15.93 5.09 6.89
CA PHE A 121 14.49 4.84 6.82
C PHE A 121 13.70 5.75 7.77
N LEU A 122 14.11 5.82 9.04
CA LEU A 122 13.43 6.65 10.04
C LEU A 122 13.54 8.15 9.71
N THR A 123 14.70 8.58 9.21
CA THR A 123 14.93 9.96 8.77
C THR A 123 14.03 10.33 7.60
N GLU A 124 13.93 9.47 6.56
CA GLU A 124 13.04 9.71 5.42
C GLU A 124 11.57 9.80 5.87
N LEU A 125 11.15 8.89 6.74
CA LEU A 125 9.79 8.87 7.26
C LEU A 125 9.47 10.11 8.11
N ALA A 126 10.40 10.54 8.95
CA ALA A 126 10.27 11.76 9.74
C ALA A 126 10.18 13.02 8.87
N HIS A 127 11.00 13.11 7.82
CA HIS A 127 10.93 14.19 6.84
C HIS A 127 9.58 14.22 6.11
N LEU A 128 9.08 13.05 5.68
CA LEU A 128 7.76 12.96 5.07
C LEU A 128 6.68 13.49 6.01
N CYS A 129 6.65 13.03 7.26
CA CYS A 129 5.66 13.47 8.24
C CYS A 129 5.77 14.97 8.57
N ALA A 130 6.97 15.53 8.62
CA ALA A 130 7.19 16.94 8.90
C ALA A 130 6.81 17.87 7.74
N LYS A 131 6.96 17.40 6.50
CA LYS A 131 6.65 18.15 5.26
C LYS A 131 5.15 18.26 5.02
N GLU A 132 4.38 17.24 5.39
CA GLU A 132 2.99 17.10 5.00
C GLU A 132 2.03 17.69 6.04
N SER A 133 1.03 18.43 5.56
CA SER A 133 -0.02 19.03 6.38
C SER A 133 -1.37 18.31 6.28
N LEU A 134 -1.55 17.44 5.29
CA LEU A 134 -2.77 16.68 5.11
C LEU A 134 -2.84 15.49 6.07
N PRO A 135 -4.04 15.08 6.49
CA PRO A 135 -4.23 13.82 7.19
C PRO A 135 -3.61 12.65 6.42
N MET A 136 -2.98 11.71 7.11
CA MET A 136 -2.19 10.66 6.49
C MET A 136 -2.56 9.28 7.04
N ILE A 137 -2.76 8.32 6.13
CA ILE A 137 -2.77 6.90 6.46
C ILE A 137 -1.41 6.34 6.09
N LEU A 138 -0.70 5.86 7.08
CA LEU A 138 0.61 5.26 6.94
C LEU A 138 0.52 3.78 7.29
N GLY A 139 0.91 2.92 6.36
CA GLY A 139 0.86 1.48 6.60
C GLY A 139 1.85 0.71 5.73
N GLY A 140 2.04 -0.57 6.06
CA GLY A 140 2.97 -1.44 5.35
C GLY A 140 3.88 -2.22 6.29
N ASP A 141 5.03 -2.67 5.78
CA ASP A 141 6.03 -3.41 6.56
C ASP A 141 7.16 -2.47 7.00
N PHE A 142 7.17 -2.11 8.27
CA PHE A 142 8.17 -1.20 8.84
C PHE A 142 9.51 -1.90 9.17
N ASN A 143 9.55 -3.22 9.22
CA ASN A 143 10.74 -3.99 9.59
C ASN A 143 11.44 -3.56 10.90
N ILE A 144 10.69 -2.91 11.80
CA ILE A 144 11.21 -2.38 13.08
C ILE A 144 11.25 -3.46 14.15
N ILE A 145 10.29 -4.41 14.11
CA ILE A 145 10.16 -5.50 15.06
C ILE A 145 10.29 -6.84 14.32
N ARG A 146 11.24 -7.66 14.71
CA ARG A 146 11.33 -9.05 14.25
C ARG A 146 10.36 -9.91 15.08
N GLY A 147 9.07 -9.88 14.71
CA GLY A 147 8.07 -10.84 15.19
C GLY A 147 7.82 -11.91 14.13
N GLN A 148 7.68 -13.17 14.52
CA GLN A 148 7.25 -14.23 13.61
C GLN A 148 5.81 -14.00 13.18
N GLY A 149 5.57 -13.88 11.88
CA GLY A 149 4.24 -13.83 11.28
C GLY A 149 4.11 -12.70 10.26
N ARG A 150 3.96 -13.07 8.99
CA ARG A 150 3.59 -12.15 7.91
C ARG A 150 2.09 -11.96 7.96
N LYS A 151 1.64 -10.81 8.42
CA LYS A 151 0.21 -10.51 8.53
C LYS A 151 -0.20 -9.47 7.49
N ALA A 152 -1.30 -9.74 6.79
CA ALA A 152 -2.03 -8.71 6.07
C ALA A 152 -2.78 -7.85 7.10
N THR A 153 -2.66 -6.53 6.98
CA THR A 153 -3.44 -5.61 7.81
C THR A 153 -4.58 -5.04 6.98
N LEU A 154 -5.81 -5.37 7.33
CA LEU A 154 -7.01 -4.77 6.77
C LEU A 154 -7.33 -3.49 7.55
N ILE A 155 -7.40 -2.36 6.84
CA ILE A 155 -7.83 -1.09 7.44
C ILE A 155 -9.25 -0.80 7.00
N THR A 156 -10.12 -0.58 7.97
CA THR A 156 -11.48 -0.09 7.76
C THR A 156 -11.62 1.25 8.46
N MET A 157 -12.09 2.27 7.75
CA MET A 157 -12.48 3.54 8.34
C MET A 157 -14.00 3.66 8.28
N THR A 158 -14.60 3.86 9.44
CA THR A 158 -16.00 4.24 9.59
C THR A 158 -16.07 5.51 10.45
N ASP A 159 -16.79 6.52 9.99
CA ASP A 159 -17.11 7.75 10.75
C ASP A 159 -15.89 8.48 11.38
N GLY A 160 -14.77 8.55 10.65
CA GLY A 160 -13.58 9.28 11.10
C GLY A 160 -12.71 8.58 12.15
N HIS A 161 -13.03 7.34 12.52
CA HIS A 161 -12.22 6.54 13.44
C HIS A 161 -11.43 5.44 12.71
N PHE A 162 -10.17 5.26 13.12
CA PHE A 162 -9.31 4.19 12.61
C PHE A 162 -9.55 2.90 13.38
N PHE A 163 -9.95 1.84 12.68
CA PHE A 163 -9.92 0.48 13.21
C PHE A 163 -8.89 -0.34 12.43
N SER A 164 -7.85 -0.80 13.12
CA SER A 164 -6.91 -1.80 12.61
C SER A 164 -7.40 -3.17 13.07
N MET A 165 -7.79 -4.04 12.15
CA MET A 165 -7.98 -5.45 12.43
C MET A 165 -6.69 -6.19 12.07
N LEU A 166 -5.96 -6.61 13.10
CA LEU A 166 -4.89 -7.60 12.99
C LEU A 166 -5.55 -8.98 12.94
N SER A 167 -5.41 -9.69 11.85
CA SER A 167 -5.75 -11.11 11.74
C SER A 167 -4.52 -11.96 11.53
#